data_7eb64187a0ea4b560bc4caf1d0799d84
#
_entry.id   7eb64187a0ea4b560bc4caf1d0799d84
#
_cell.length_a   1.000
_cell.length_b   1.000
_cell.length_c   1.000
_cell.angle_alpha   90.00
_cell.angle_beta   90.00
_cell.angle_gamma   90.00
#
_symmetry.space_group_name_H-M   'P 1'
#
loop_
_entity.id
_entity.type
_entity.pdbx_description
1 polymer ?
#
loop_
_entity_poly.entity_id
_entity_poly.type
_entity_poly.pdbx_seq_one_letter_code
_entity_poly.pdbx_strand_id
1 'polypeptide(L)'
;VVEERIATWAFSAHDLTDDELLYGALVMLEHALQMPDLAEWSMTEGKHLQPPKRIHSLLTVPDELIIFLLASRTAYNEFVKYHNFRHVVDVLQALFHFLVRIGTLPAFPPTSNDHGAAKSPIAELLKPFDALTLLISAIGHDVGHPGVNNAFLVALNAPLAQLYNDRSVLESFHCAAYSQILRRYWPRVFADIAMRKLMINNILATDMGLHFKYMTDLGSLQEKIAHEKGVLDGWSVKVREEQKDLTCGLLIKCADICNVVSISRHYTSLR
;
A
#
# COMPACT_ATOMS: atom_id res chain seq x y z
N VAL A 1 -18.64 -2.53 12.14
CA VAL A 1 -18.83 -1.21 11.50
C VAL A 1 -17.58 -0.80 10.70
N VAL A 2 -16.37 -0.68 11.29
CA VAL A 2 -15.16 -0.29 10.53
C VAL A 2 -14.79 -1.35 9.49
N GLU A 3 -14.77 -2.62 9.86
CA GLU A 3 -14.45 -3.74 8.97
C GLU A 3 -15.41 -3.84 7.77
N GLU A 4 -16.71 -3.59 8.00
CA GLU A 4 -17.71 -3.55 6.92
C GLU A 4 -17.43 -2.42 5.93
N ARG A 5 -16.98 -1.25 6.41
CA ARG A 5 -16.59 -0.12 5.56
C ARG A 5 -15.33 -0.43 4.76
N ILE A 6 -14.30 -1.02 5.38
CA ILE A 6 -13.07 -1.45 4.70
C ILE A 6 -13.36 -2.40 3.54
N ALA A 7 -14.36 -3.29 3.71
CA ALA A 7 -14.74 -4.28 2.69
C ALA A 7 -15.35 -3.65 1.43
N THR A 8 -15.78 -2.41 1.46
CA THR A 8 -16.51 -1.76 0.37
C THR A 8 -15.65 -0.78 -0.41
N TRP A 9 -15.93 -0.64 -1.70
CA TRP A 9 -15.30 0.39 -2.53
C TRP A 9 -15.75 1.82 -2.17
N ALA A 10 -16.86 1.96 -1.47
CA ALA A 10 -17.41 3.25 -1.04
C ALA A 10 -16.76 3.77 0.25
N PHE A 11 -15.60 3.23 0.64
CA PHE A 11 -14.84 3.69 1.79
C PHE A 11 -14.44 5.16 1.66
N SER A 12 -14.50 5.89 2.79
CA SER A 12 -13.96 7.23 2.93
C SER A 12 -13.37 7.40 4.32
N ALA A 13 -12.09 7.73 4.38
CA ALA A 13 -11.40 8.02 5.64
C ALA A 13 -11.96 9.26 6.36
N HIS A 14 -12.68 10.15 5.65
CA HIS A 14 -13.30 11.33 6.24
C HIS A 14 -14.48 10.99 7.16
N ASP A 15 -15.09 9.83 6.98
CA ASP A 15 -16.23 9.36 7.77
C ASP A 15 -15.82 8.65 9.07
N LEU A 16 -14.52 8.54 9.33
CA LEU A 16 -13.94 7.82 10.46
C LEU A 16 -13.21 8.75 11.42
N THR A 17 -13.23 8.40 12.69
CA THR A 17 -12.40 9.02 13.71
C THR A 17 -10.94 8.58 13.54
N ASP A 18 -10.01 9.28 14.16
CA ASP A 18 -8.58 8.95 14.09
C ASP A 18 -8.25 7.56 14.67
N ASP A 19 -8.98 7.13 15.70
CA ASP A 19 -8.82 5.79 16.27
C ASP A 19 -9.42 4.72 15.36
N GLU A 20 -10.53 4.99 14.69
CA GLU A 20 -11.11 4.09 13.69
C GLU A 20 -10.22 3.96 12.46
N LEU A 21 -9.52 5.03 12.04
CA LEU A 21 -8.54 4.98 10.96
C LEU A 21 -7.36 4.08 11.34
N LEU A 22 -6.85 4.23 12.55
CA LEU A 22 -5.75 3.41 13.05
C LEU A 22 -6.18 1.93 13.13
N TYR A 23 -7.37 1.67 13.67
CA TYR A 23 -7.95 0.34 13.73
C TYR A 23 -8.15 -0.26 12.33
N GLY A 24 -8.64 0.53 11.38
CA GLY A 24 -8.78 0.10 9.98
C GLY A 24 -7.46 -0.31 9.35
N ALA A 25 -6.42 0.50 9.53
CA ALA A 25 -5.07 0.17 9.05
C ALA A 25 -4.53 -1.11 9.68
N LEU A 26 -4.76 -1.29 10.97
CA LEU A 26 -4.38 -2.48 11.71
C LEU A 26 -5.05 -3.75 11.15
N VAL A 27 -6.37 -3.72 10.97
CA VAL A 27 -7.15 -4.86 10.44
C VAL A 27 -6.67 -5.27 9.05
N MET A 28 -6.37 -4.31 8.17
CA MET A 28 -5.88 -4.59 6.82
C MET A 28 -4.51 -5.25 6.82
N LEU A 29 -3.58 -4.79 7.67
CA LEU A 29 -2.26 -5.42 7.81
C LEU A 29 -2.34 -6.80 8.45
N GLU A 30 -3.15 -6.97 9.50
CA GLU A 30 -3.34 -8.27 10.15
C GLU A 30 -3.93 -9.29 9.20
N HIS A 31 -4.91 -8.89 8.38
CA HIS A 31 -5.49 -9.78 7.37
C HIS A 31 -4.42 -10.28 6.38
N ALA A 32 -3.53 -9.41 5.93
CA ALA A 32 -2.43 -9.82 5.06
C ALA A 32 -1.43 -10.73 5.79
N LEU A 33 -1.05 -10.41 7.03
CA LEU A 33 -0.09 -11.16 7.84
C LEU A 33 -0.59 -12.56 8.26
N GLN A 34 -1.89 -12.83 8.15
CA GLN A 34 -2.45 -14.17 8.39
C GLN A 34 -2.14 -15.18 7.28
N MET A 35 -1.62 -14.73 6.14
CA MET A 35 -1.25 -15.64 5.05
C MET A 35 -0.06 -16.54 5.49
N PRO A 36 -0.11 -17.84 5.18
CA PRO A 36 0.90 -18.81 5.64
C PRO A 36 2.35 -18.40 5.31
N ASP A 37 2.56 -17.86 4.12
CA ASP A 37 3.88 -17.45 3.62
C ASP A 37 4.40 -16.15 4.28
N LEU A 38 3.57 -15.48 5.09
CA LEU A 38 3.89 -14.23 5.76
C LEU A 38 4.05 -14.35 7.28
N ALA A 39 3.88 -15.54 7.85
CA ALA A 39 4.00 -15.77 9.29
C ALA A 39 5.33 -15.27 9.87
N GLU A 40 6.40 -15.37 9.09
CA GLU A 40 7.72 -14.88 9.46
C GLU A 40 7.84 -13.36 9.56
N TRP A 41 6.95 -12.60 8.91
CA TRP A 41 6.94 -11.13 8.90
C TRP A 41 6.12 -10.54 10.05
N SER A 42 5.41 -11.40 10.81
CA SER A 42 4.74 -10.98 12.04
C SER A 42 5.75 -10.39 13.02
N MET A 43 5.37 -9.33 13.70
CA MET A 43 6.22 -8.65 14.70
C MET A 43 6.39 -9.45 16.00
N THR A 44 5.65 -10.55 16.18
CA THR A 44 5.77 -11.40 17.36
C THR A 44 7.03 -12.25 17.30
N GLU A 45 8.03 -11.94 18.13
CA GLU A 45 9.16 -12.83 18.36
C GLU A 45 8.72 -14.11 19.09
N GLY A 46 8.91 -15.27 18.40
CA GLY A 46 9.32 -16.51 19.03
C GLY A 46 8.34 -17.20 19.98
N LYS A 47 7.03 -17.18 19.75
CA LYS A 47 6.16 -18.21 20.31
C LYS A 47 5.41 -18.89 19.18
N HIS A 48 5.71 -20.19 18.97
CA HIS A 48 4.86 -21.11 18.21
C HIS A 48 3.44 -21.06 18.79
N LEU A 49 2.61 -20.17 18.29
CA LEU A 49 1.21 -20.14 18.63
C LEU A 49 0.47 -20.97 17.57
N GLN A 50 -0.13 -22.07 18.05
CA GLN A 50 -1.21 -22.73 17.33
C GLN A 50 -2.28 -21.67 16.97
N PRO A 51 -2.95 -21.80 15.80
CA PRO A 51 -3.97 -20.81 15.41
C PRO A 51 -5.01 -20.69 16.53
N PRO A 52 -5.30 -19.47 17.02
CA PRO A 52 -6.25 -19.30 18.10
C PRO A 52 -7.64 -19.69 17.59
N LYS A 53 -8.28 -20.61 18.29
CA LYS A 53 -9.73 -20.80 18.18
C LYS A 53 -10.38 -19.44 18.41
N ARG A 54 -11.24 -19.01 17.47
CA ARG A 54 -12.03 -17.78 17.51
C ARG A 54 -12.58 -17.55 18.91
N ILE A 55 -12.03 -16.58 19.64
CA ILE A 55 -12.66 -15.98 20.81
C ILE A 55 -12.43 -14.48 20.65
N HIS A 56 -13.50 -13.70 20.74
CA HIS A 56 -13.51 -12.26 20.87
C HIS A 56 -12.52 -11.81 21.95
N SER A 57 -11.32 -11.41 21.55
CA SER A 57 -10.38 -10.78 22.45
C SER A 57 -9.59 -9.74 21.66
N LEU A 58 -9.96 -8.50 21.87
CA LEU A 58 -9.24 -7.27 21.46
C LEU A 58 -7.80 -7.18 22.07
N LEU A 59 -7.28 -8.27 22.66
CA LEU A 59 -6.10 -8.27 23.50
C LEU A 59 -4.92 -9.12 22.96
N THR A 60 -4.92 -9.52 21.68
CA THR A 60 -3.83 -10.33 21.11
C THR A 60 -3.18 -9.76 19.86
N VAL A 61 -3.42 -8.48 19.57
CA VAL A 61 -2.68 -7.76 18.55
C VAL A 61 -1.29 -7.48 19.11
N PRO A 62 -0.20 -7.76 18.35
CA PRO A 62 1.12 -7.39 18.80
C PRO A 62 1.17 -5.88 19.05
N ASP A 63 1.48 -5.46 20.27
CA ASP A 63 1.62 -4.05 20.64
C ASP A 63 2.57 -3.32 19.66
N GLU A 64 3.55 -4.04 19.09
CA GLU A 64 4.52 -3.54 18.14
C GLU A 64 3.89 -3.02 16.83
N LEU A 65 2.87 -3.71 16.29
CA LEU A 65 2.20 -3.27 15.06
C LEU A 65 1.39 -1.99 15.31
N ILE A 66 0.74 -1.89 16.48
CA ILE A 66 0.07 -0.67 16.90
C ILE A 66 1.07 0.46 17.07
N ILE A 67 2.21 0.21 17.71
CA ILE A 67 3.27 1.20 17.92
C ILE A 67 3.84 1.67 16.57
N PHE A 68 4.06 0.75 15.62
CA PHE A 68 4.48 1.09 14.27
C PHE A 68 3.47 1.99 13.55
N LEU A 69 2.18 1.67 13.62
CA LEU A 69 1.11 2.49 13.01
C LEU A 69 1.00 3.86 13.66
N LEU A 70 1.10 3.94 14.99
CA LEU A 70 1.12 5.21 15.73
C LEU A 70 2.33 6.06 15.35
N ALA A 71 3.52 5.45 15.27
CA ALA A 71 4.74 6.14 14.85
C ALA A 71 4.64 6.63 13.39
N SER A 72 4.05 5.83 12.51
CA SER A 72 3.80 6.23 11.13
C SER A 72 2.83 7.41 11.06
N ARG A 73 1.72 7.35 11.78
CA ARG A 73 0.73 8.44 11.85
C ARG A 73 1.37 9.75 12.32
N THR A 74 2.20 9.72 13.37
CA THR A 74 2.83 10.92 13.91
C THR A 74 3.85 11.56 12.96
N ALA A 75 4.28 10.84 11.92
CA ALA A 75 5.17 11.38 10.89
C ALA A 75 4.42 12.13 9.78
N TYR A 76 3.10 12.17 9.82
CA TYR A 76 2.26 12.99 8.94
C TYR A 76 1.93 14.32 9.60
N ASN A 77 2.01 15.39 8.81
CA ASN A 77 1.73 16.72 9.29
C ASN A 77 0.21 17.00 9.30
N GLU A 78 -0.36 17.19 10.47
CA GLU A 78 -1.80 17.44 10.65
C GLU A 78 -2.29 18.77 10.01
N PHE A 79 -1.38 19.73 9.79
CA PHE A 79 -1.72 20.99 9.13
C PHE A 79 -1.80 20.87 7.60
N VAL A 80 -1.30 19.78 7.03
CA VAL A 80 -1.43 19.51 5.59
C VAL A 80 -2.83 18.95 5.32
N LYS A 81 -3.61 19.70 4.53
CA LYS A 81 -5.05 19.41 4.35
C LYS A 81 -5.34 18.13 3.58
N TYR A 82 -4.44 17.72 2.67
CA TYR A 82 -4.65 16.55 1.80
C TYR A 82 -3.68 15.42 2.12
N HIS A 83 -2.37 15.62 2.01
CA HIS A 83 -1.34 14.59 2.25
C HIS A 83 -1.10 14.38 3.75
N ASN A 84 -2.11 13.84 4.42
CA ASN A 84 -2.14 13.54 5.85
C ASN A 84 -2.52 12.08 6.09
N PHE A 85 -2.61 11.64 7.34
CA PHE A 85 -2.86 10.23 7.65
C PHE A 85 -4.23 9.71 7.16
N ARG A 86 -5.24 10.58 6.94
CA ARG A 86 -6.53 10.18 6.36
C ARG A 86 -6.37 9.74 4.91
N HIS A 87 -5.64 10.53 4.12
CA HIS A 87 -5.28 10.15 2.75
C HIS A 87 -4.53 8.82 2.71
N VAL A 88 -3.58 8.61 3.61
CA VAL A 88 -2.84 7.34 3.72
C VAL A 88 -3.76 6.14 3.93
N VAL A 89 -4.76 6.28 4.81
CA VAL A 89 -5.71 5.19 5.06
C VAL A 89 -6.65 4.97 3.88
N ASP A 90 -7.03 6.01 3.14
CA ASP A 90 -7.75 5.88 1.87
C ASP A 90 -6.92 5.09 0.83
N VAL A 91 -5.64 5.43 0.67
CA VAL A 91 -4.72 4.72 -0.25
C VAL A 91 -4.50 3.27 0.18
N LEU A 92 -4.30 3.04 1.47
CA LEU A 92 -4.15 1.71 2.04
C LEU A 92 -5.38 0.84 1.79
N GLN A 93 -6.58 1.39 2.03
CA GLN A 93 -7.83 0.68 1.81
C GLN A 93 -8.07 0.39 0.31
N ALA A 94 -7.79 1.34 -0.56
CA ALA A 94 -7.91 1.13 -2.00
C ALA A 94 -6.99 0.00 -2.49
N LEU A 95 -5.73 -0.01 -2.05
CA LEU A 95 -4.79 -1.10 -2.34
C LEU A 95 -5.28 -2.43 -1.77
N PHE A 96 -5.71 -2.46 -0.51
CA PHE A 96 -6.26 -3.64 0.12
C PHE A 96 -7.44 -4.19 -0.68
N HIS A 97 -8.36 -3.32 -1.07
CA HIS A 97 -9.52 -3.70 -1.91
C HIS A 97 -9.08 -4.27 -3.26
N PHE A 98 -8.12 -3.63 -3.95
CA PHE A 98 -7.59 -4.15 -5.22
C PHE A 98 -6.98 -5.54 -5.04
N LEU A 99 -6.13 -5.74 -4.03
CA LEU A 99 -5.44 -7.00 -3.78
C LEU A 99 -6.41 -8.14 -3.43
N VAL A 100 -7.48 -7.86 -2.69
CA VAL A 100 -8.57 -8.81 -2.45
C VAL A 100 -9.33 -9.12 -3.74
N ARG A 101 -9.68 -8.10 -4.53
CA ARG A 101 -10.48 -8.26 -5.76
C ARG A 101 -9.75 -9.02 -6.86
N ILE A 102 -8.44 -8.86 -6.99
CA ILE A 102 -7.64 -9.62 -7.97
C ILE A 102 -7.26 -11.02 -7.47
N GLY A 103 -7.51 -11.32 -6.19
CA GLY A 103 -7.26 -12.64 -5.59
C GLY A 103 -5.81 -12.84 -5.09
N THR A 104 -5.05 -11.77 -4.88
CA THR A 104 -3.71 -11.84 -4.25
C THR A 104 -3.83 -11.96 -2.73
N LEU A 105 -4.81 -11.27 -2.13
CA LEU A 105 -5.22 -11.46 -0.73
C LEU A 105 -6.50 -12.30 -0.64
N PRO A 106 -6.70 -13.03 0.47
CA PRO A 106 -7.95 -13.73 0.75
C PRO A 106 -9.16 -12.78 0.79
N ALA A 107 -10.36 -13.33 0.60
CA ALA A 107 -11.60 -12.56 0.70
C ALA A 107 -11.73 -11.87 2.06
N PHE A 108 -12.23 -10.63 2.05
CA PHE A 108 -12.51 -9.86 3.24
C PHE A 108 -13.92 -9.25 3.20
N PRO A 109 -14.78 -9.41 4.22
CA PRO A 109 -14.59 -10.30 5.38
C PRO A 109 -14.45 -11.78 4.98
N PRO A 110 -13.79 -12.61 5.81
CA PRO A 110 -13.64 -14.03 5.50
C PRO A 110 -15.02 -14.69 5.33
N THR A 111 -15.25 -15.33 4.19
CA THR A 111 -16.50 -16.05 3.91
C THR A 111 -16.25 -17.55 4.02
N SER A 112 -17.24 -18.30 4.59
CA SER A 112 -17.16 -19.75 4.74
C SER A 112 -17.17 -20.53 3.42
N ASN A 113 -17.47 -19.86 2.30
CA ASN A 113 -17.62 -20.43 0.96
C ASN A 113 -16.59 -19.86 -0.03
N ASP A 114 -15.42 -19.46 0.44
CA ASP A 114 -14.36 -18.96 -0.45
C ASP A 114 -13.75 -20.13 -1.24
N HIS A 115 -14.50 -20.59 -2.25
CA HIS A 115 -14.00 -21.48 -3.30
C HIS A 115 -13.13 -20.64 -4.26
N GLY A 116 -12.03 -20.09 -3.77
CA GLY A 116 -10.99 -19.37 -4.50
C GLY A 116 -11.53 -18.58 -5.70
N ALA A 117 -11.79 -17.31 -5.53
CA ALA A 117 -12.12 -16.45 -6.67
C ALA A 117 -11.09 -16.70 -7.78
N ALA A 118 -11.54 -16.85 -9.02
CA ALA A 118 -10.64 -17.06 -10.15
C ALA A 118 -9.59 -15.96 -10.14
N LYS A 119 -8.32 -16.33 -9.94
CA LYS A 119 -7.24 -15.37 -9.89
C LYS A 119 -7.13 -14.66 -11.23
N SER A 120 -7.06 -13.35 -11.21
CA SER A 120 -6.69 -12.57 -12.39
C SER A 120 -5.28 -12.97 -12.85
N PRO A 121 -4.96 -12.98 -14.17
CA PRO A 121 -3.59 -13.18 -14.65
C PRO A 121 -2.58 -12.24 -13.96
N ILE A 122 -2.97 -11.03 -13.63
CA ILE A 122 -2.13 -10.07 -12.88
C ILE A 122 -1.84 -10.58 -11.46
N ALA A 123 -2.77 -11.27 -10.81
CA ALA A 123 -2.55 -11.86 -9.49
C ALA A 123 -1.49 -12.98 -9.51
N GLU A 124 -1.25 -13.62 -10.65
CA GLU A 124 -0.18 -14.62 -10.80
C GLU A 124 1.23 -14.00 -10.78
N LEU A 125 1.34 -12.71 -11.06
CA LEU A 125 2.61 -11.97 -10.93
C LEU A 125 2.95 -11.64 -9.49
N LEU A 126 1.93 -11.54 -8.60
CA LEU A 126 2.07 -11.05 -7.24
C LEU A 126 2.06 -12.21 -6.25
N LYS A 127 3.04 -12.20 -5.36
CA LYS A 127 3.12 -13.10 -4.20
C LYS A 127 2.51 -12.41 -2.97
N PRO A 128 2.15 -13.15 -1.91
CA PRO A 128 1.75 -12.59 -0.62
C PRO A 128 2.75 -11.53 -0.10
N PHE A 129 4.03 -11.78 -0.26
CA PHE A 129 5.12 -10.85 0.08
C PHE A 129 4.99 -9.50 -0.65
N ASP A 130 4.65 -9.51 -1.94
CA ASP A 130 4.48 -8.29 -2.73
C ASP A 130 3.25 -7.51 -2.27
N ALA A 131 2.16 -8.22 -1.93
CA ALA A 131 0.96 -7.62 -1.36
C ALA A 131 1.23 -6.93 -0.02
N LEU A 132 1.93 -7.61 0.90
CA LEU A 132 2.33 -7.01 2.17
C LEU A 132 3.22 -5.77 1.94
N THR A 133 4.19 -5.87 1.02
CA THR A 133 5.07 -4.74 0.68
C THR A 133 4.29 -3.55 0.12
N LEU A 134 3.26 -3.79 -0.70
CA LEU A 134 2.37 -2.73 -1.20
C LEU A 134 1.62 -2.03 -0.06
N LEU A 135 1.03 -2.79 0.88
CA LEU A 135 0.32 -2.22 2.03
C LEU A 135 1.27 -1.41 2.93
N ILE A 136 2.48 -1.93 3.18
CA ILE A 136 3.52 -1.20 3.92
C ILE A 136 3.92 0.07 3.17
N SER A 137 4.09 0.00 1.83
CA SER A 137 4.42 1.17 1.01
C SER A 137 3.35 2.26 1.09
N ALA A 138 2.06 1.87 1.09
CA ALA A 138 0.95 2.81 1.23
C ALA A 138 1.01 3.60 2.53
N ILE A 139 1.41 2.96 3.64
CA ILE A 139 1.52 3.64 4.95
C ILE A 139 2.59 4.72 4.94
N GLY A 140 3.63 4.56 4.13
CA GLY A 140 4.79 5.44 4.15
C GLY A 140 4.96 6.36 2.96
N HIS A 141 4.10 6.28 1.94
CA HIS A 141 4.34 6.91 0.64
C HIS A 141 4.43 8.44 0.69
N ASP A 142 3.80 9.07 1.66
CA ASP A 142 3.74 10.52 1.85
C ASP A 142 4.30 10.99 3.22
N VAL A 143 5.07 10.16 3.92
CA VAL A 143 5.64 10.51 5.24
C VAL A 143 6.41 11.83 5.18
N GLY A 144 6.02 12.76 6.06
CA GLY A 144 6.68 14.07 6.17
C GLY A 144 6.33 15.06 5.06
N HIS A 145 5.29 14.80 4.27
CA HIS A 145 4.87 15.68 3.17
C HIS A 145 4.65 17.12 3.63
N PRO A 146 5.31 18.14 3.01
CA PRO A 146 5.25 19.53 3.45
C PRO A 146 4.02 20.32 2.94
N GLY A 147 3.14 19.71 2.17
CA GLY A 147 1.96 20.36 1.59
C GLY A 147 2.22 21.13 0.29
N VAL A 148 3.39 20.96 -0.33
CA VAL A 148 3.77 21.56 -1.62
C VAL A 148 4.26 20.48 -2.57
N ASN A 149 4.23 20.71 -3.88
CA ASN A 149 4.68 19.75 -4.88
C ASN A 149 6.17 19.87 -5.24
N ASN A 150 6.68 18.88 -5.98
CA ASN A 150 8.08 18.86 -6.45
C ASN A 150 8.45 20.12 -7.24
N ALA A 151 7.60 20.58 -8.15
CA ALA A 151 7.87 21.76 -8.97
C ALA A 151 8.06 23.02 -8.13
N PHE A 152 7.29 23.19 -7.06
CA PHE A 152 7.43 24.31 -6.14
C PHE A 152 8.78 24.27 -5.40
N LEU A 153 9.21 23.09 -4.91
CA LEU A 153 10.50 22.94 -4.23
C LEU A 153 11.68 23.23 -5.16
N VAL A 154 11.60 22.77 -6.41
CA VAL A 154 12.61 23.05 -7.44
C VAL A 154 12.67 24.54 -7.77
N ALA A 155 11.51 25.18 -7.99
CA ALA A 155 11.43 26.61 -8.29
C ALA A 155 11.99 27.50 -7.17
N LEU A 156 11.83 27.08 -5.91
CA LEU A 156 12.41 27.75 -4.74
C LEU A 156 13.89 27.42 -4.51
N ASN A 157 14.50 26.57 -5.32
CA ASN A 157 15.85 26.05 -5.06
C ASN A 157 15.99 25.50 -3.63
N ALA A 158 14.96 24.79 -3.15
CA ALA A 158 14.90 24.30 -1.78
C ALA A 158 16.05 23.31 -1.50
N PRO A 159 16.59 23.27 -0.27
CA PRO A 159 17.65 22.32 0.10
C PRO A 159 17.29 20.85 -0.20
N LEU A 160 16.01 20.50 -0.06
CA LEU A 160 15.52 19.16 -0.36
C LEU A 160 15.59 18.85 -1.86
N ALA A 161 15.26 19.82 -2.73
CA ALA A 161 15.38 19.67 -4.17
C ALA A 161 16.83 19.49 -4.60
N GLN A 162 17.74 20.26 -4.04
CA GLN A 162 19.18 20.12 -4.26
C GLN A 162 19.70 18.73 -3.83
N LEU A 163 19.24 18.24 -2.67
CA LEU A 163 19.65 16.94 -2.13
C LEU A 163 19.30 15.79 -3.09
N TYR A 164 18.14 15.87 -3.77
CA TYR A 164 17.65 14.84 -4.67
C TYR A 164 17.77 15.19 -6.16
N ASN A 165 18.59 16.21 -6.48
CA ASN A 165 18.89 16.60 -7.86
C ASN A 165 17.64 16.90 -8.69
N ASP A 166 16.66 17.56 -8.10
CA ASP A 166 15.40 18.00 -8.73
C ASP A 166 14.52 16.86 -9.31
N ARG A 167 14.73 15.62 -8.88
CA ARG A 167 14.01 14.45 -9.40
C ARG A 167 13.30 13.69 -8.29
N SER A 168 11.98 13.50 -8.45
CA SER A 168 11.13 12.80 -7.48
C SER A 168 11.50 13.19 -6.04
N VAL A 169 11.58 14.52 -5.80
CA VAL A 169 12.17 15.10 -4.59
C VAL A 169 11.44 14.65 -3.34
N LEU A 170 10.10 14.77 -3.36
CA LEU A 170 9.25 14.39 -2.24
C LEU A 170 9.26 12.87 -2.05
N GLU A 171 9.09 12.11 -3.10
CA GLU A 171 9.03 10.65 -3.04
C GLU A 171 10.35 10.05 -2.53
N SER A 172 11.50 10.62 -2.95
CA SER A 172 12.81 10.25 -2.41
C SER A 172 12.94 10.58 -0.93
N PHE A 173 12.42 11.73 -0.51
CA PHE A 173 12.38 12.12 0.89
C PHE A 173 11.47 11.20 1.70
N HIS A 174 10.27 10.85 1.19
CA HIS A 174 9.35 9.92 1.84
C HIS A 174 10.01 8.56 2.06
N CYS A 175 10.71 8.01 1.04
CA CYS A 175 11.49 6.78 1.18
C CYS A 175 12.52 6.88 2.32
N ALA A 176 13.26 7.97 2.39
CA ALA A 176 14.31 8.16 3.41
C ALA A 176 13.71 8.29 4.81
N ALA A 177 12.69 9.13 4.97
CA ALA A 177 12.01 9.37 6.25
C ALA A 177 11.31 8.09 6.74
N TYR A 178 10.57 7.41 5.88
CA TYR A 178 9.88 6.17 6.23
C TYR A 178 10.83 5.03 6.57
N SER A 179 11.97 4.95 5.90
CA SER A 179 13.03 3.99 6.25
C SER A 179 13.51 4.11 7.70
N GLN A 180 13.51 5.32 8.28
CA GLN A 180 13.87 5.51 9.71
C GLN A 180 12.78 4.94 10.63
N ILE A 181 11.51 5.09 10.26
CA ILE A 181 10.38 4.51 11.02
C ILE A 181 10.46 2.98 10.99
N LEU A 182 10.61 2.39 9.80
CA LEU A 182 10.73 0.95 9.64
C LEU A 182 11.95 0.38 10.39
N ARG A 183 13.11 1.04 10.30
CA ARG A 183 14.31 0.63 11.04
C ARG A 183 14.07 0.55 12.55
N ARG A 184 13.30 1.46 13.09
CA ARG A 184 13.04 1.56 14.53
C ARG A 184 11.91 0.64 14.99
N TYR A 185 10.83 0.57 14.23
CA TYR A 185 9.57 -0.05 14.68
C TYR A 185 9.24 -1.36 13.97
N TRP A 186 9.85 -1.62 12.81
CA TRP A 186 9.73 -2.90 12.09
C TRP A 186 11.07 -3.29 11.44
N PRO A 187 12.12 -3.52 12.23
CA PRO A 187 13.49 -3.69 11.74
C PRO A 187 13.63 -4.87 10.76
N ARG A 188 12.82 -5.92 10.90
CA ARG A 188 12.83 -7.06 9.99
C ARG A 188 12.44 -6.67 8.56
N VAL A 189 11.37 -5.89 8.40
CA VAL A 189 10.94 -5.33 7.11
C VAL A 189 12.03 -4.44 6.52
N PHE A 190 12.63 -3.59 7.34
CA PHE A 190 13.70 -2.70 6.90
C PHE A 190 14.96 -3.46 6.45
N ALA A 191 15.32 -4.55 7.12
CA ALA A 191 16.52 -5.34 6.86
C ALA A 191 16.40 -6.19 5.58
N ASP A 192 15.19 -6.52 5.14
CA ASP A 192 14.98 -7.29 3.91
C ASP A 192 15.23 -6.44 2.68
N ILE A 193 16.21 -6.86 1.87
CA ILE A 193 16.65 -6.10 0.69
C ILE A 193 15.59 -6.10 -0.41
N ALA A 194 14.87 -7.20 -0.60
CA ALA A 194 13.85 -7.32 -1.63
C ALA A 194 12.62 -6.44 -1.28
N MET A 195 12.16 -6.49 -0.02
CA MET A 195 11.07 -5.66 0.48
C MET A 195 11.43 -4.18 0.39
N ARG A 196 12.62 -3.82 0.85
CA ARG A 196 13.10 -2.44 0.77
C ARG A 196 13.17 -1.91 -0.66
N LYS A 197 13.71 -2.73 -1.60
CA LYS A 197 13.77 -2.35 -3.02
C LYS A 197 12.38 -2.13 -3.61
N LEU A 198 11.46 -3.08 -3.38
CA LEU A 198 10.10 -2.97 -3.89
C LEU A 198 9.35 -1.79 -3.27
N MET A 199 9.49 -1.55 -1.96
CA MET A 199 8.91 -0.40 -1.28
C MET A 199 9.40 0.93 -1.89
N ILE A 200 10.70 1.07 -2.14
CA ILE A 200 11.26 2.27 -2.79
C ILE A 200 10.66 2.45 -4.18
N ASN A 201 10.62 1.39 -4.99
CA ASN A 201 10.01 1.45 -6.32
C ASN A 201 8.54 1.88 -6.26
N ASN A 202 7.77 1.34 -5.31
CA ASN A 202 6.37 1.68 -5.11
C ASN A 202 6.18 3.15 -4.75
N ILE A 203 6.97 3.67 -3.81
CA ILE A 203 6.88 5.08 -3.39
C ILE A 203 7.31 6.02 -4.52
N LEU A 204 8.40 5.72 -5.23
CA LEU A 204 8.81 6.51 -6.40
C LEU A 204 7.78 6.47 -7.54
N ALA A 205 6.99 5.40 -7.64
CA ALA A 205 5.92 5.31 -8.63
C ALA A 205 4.79 6.31 -8.39
N THR A 206 4.60 6.85 -7.18
CA THR A 206 3.56 7.85 -6.90
C THR A 206 3.90 9.21 -7.52
N ASP A 207 5.16 9.49 -7.88
CA ASP A 207 5.52 10.73 -8.60
C ASP A 207 4.68 10.90 -9.87
N MET A 208 3.89 11.97 -9.90
CA MET A 208 3.06 12.32 -11.07
C MET A 208 3.89 12.75 -12.28
N GLY A 209 5.13 13.17 -12.08
CA GLY A 209 6.08 13.43 -13.17
C GLY A 209 6.38 12.18 -14.01
N LEU A 210 6.20 10.99 -13.43
CA LEU A 210 6.41 9.72 -14.11
C LEU A 210 5.12 9.11 -14.72
N HIS A 211 3.98 9.82 -14.63
CA HIS A 211 2.67 9.26 -15.03
C HIS A 211 2.65 8.73 -16.46
N PHE A 212 3.10 9.52 -17.43
CA PHE A 212 3.06 9.12 -18.85
C PHE A 212 3.95 7.90 -19.12
N LYS A 213 5.08 7.77 -18.42
CA LYS A 213 5.94 6.57 -18.53
C LYS A 213 5.16 5.33 -18.08
N TYR A 214 4.50 5.40 -16.91
CA TYR A 214 3.71 4.27 -16.39
C TYR A 214 2.54 3.91 -17.31
N MET A 215 1.89 4.90 -17.97
CA MET A 215 0.81 4.63 -18.92
C MET A 215 1.33 3.94 -20.20
N THR A 216 2.49 4.34 -20.69
CA THR A 216 3.14 3.67 -21.84
C THR A 216 3.54 2.23 -21.49
N ASP A 217 4.15 2.03 -20.33
CA ASP A 217 4.56 0.71 -19.85
C ASP A 217 3.34 -0.20 -19.61
N LEU A 218 2.20 0.35 -19.11
CA LEU A 218 0.94 -0.37 -18.98
C LEU A 218 0.41 -0.85 -20.34
N GLY A 219 0.43 0.01 -21.36
CA GLY A 219 0.02 -0.37 -22.72
C GLY A 219 0.85 -1.56 -23.22
N SER A 220 2.17 -1.52 -23.04
CA SER A 220 3.06 -2.62 -23.42
C SER A 220 2.79 -3.91 -22.63
N LEU A 221 2.44 -3.81 -21.35
CA LEU A 221 2.05 -4.97 -20.53
C LEU A 221 0.73 -5.58 -21.03
N GLN A 222 -0.28 -4.73 -21.32
CA GLN A 222 -1.57 -5.17 -21.85
C GLN A 222 -1.42 -5.92 -23.18
N GLU A 223 -0.60 -5.40 -24.10
CA GLU A 223 -0.31 -6.06 -25.37
C GLU A 223 0.36 -7.43 -25.17
N LYS A 224 1.32 -7.53 -24.24
CA LYS A 224 1.98 -8.81 -23.91
C LYS A 224 0.98 -9.84 -23.36
N ILE A 225 0.17 -9.45 -22.39
CA ILE A 225 -0.83 -10.34 -21.80
C ILE A 225 -1.86 -10.78 -22.84
N ALA A 226 -2.32 -9.87 -23.70
CA ALA A 226 -3.26 -10.19 -24.77
C ALA A 226 -2.65 -11.17 -25.81
N HIS A 227 -1.39 -10.95 -26.22
CA HIS A 227 -0.68 -11.82 -27.16
C HIS A 227 -0.55 -13.25 -26.62
N GLU A 228 -0.28 -13.40 -25.34
CA GLU A 228 -0.12 -14.68 -24.66
C GLU A 228 -1.44 -15.26 -24.09
N LYS A 229 -2.58 -14.67 -24.48
CA LYS A 229 -3.94 -15.09 -24.07
C LYS A 229 -4.12 -15.24 -22.55
N GLY A 230 -3.40 -14.41 -21.79
CA GLY A 230 -3.45 -14.42 -20.33
C GLY A 230 -2.60 -15.50 -19.65
N VAL A 231 -1.82 -16.28 -20.42
CA VAL A 231 -0.95 -17.33 -19.86
C VAL A 231 0.46 -16.77 -19.69
N LEU A 232 0.96 -16.75 -18.45
CA LEU A 232 2.26 -16.16 -18.11
C LEU A 232 3.40 -17.19 -18.04
N ASP A 233 3.15 -18.47 -18.32
CA ASP A 233 4.12 -19.57 -18.13
C ASP A 233 5.36 -19.46 -19.01
N GLY A 234 5.25 -18.81 -20.17
CA GLY A 234 6.36 -18.58 -21.09
C GLY A 234 7.33 -17.46 -20.67
N TRP A 235 7.00 -16.69 -19.63
CA TRP A 235 7.81 -15.54 -19.23
C TRP A 235 9.05 -15.96 -18.44
N SER A 236 10.22 -15.43 -18.83
CA SER A 236 11.44 -15.61 -18.05
C SER A 236 11.31 -14.98 -16.67
N VAL A 237 12.10 -15.46 -15.70
CA VAL A 237 12.14 -14.90 -14.34
C VAL A 237 12.36 -13.38 -14.36
N LYS A 238 13.27 -12.90 -15.22
CA LYS A 238 13.54 -11.47 -15.36
C LYS A 238 12.31 -10.68 -15.82
N VAL A 239 11.61 -11.17 -16.84
CA VAL A 239 10.39 -10.52 -17.35
C VAL A 239 9.30 -10.52 -16.29
N ARG A 240 9.11 -11.63 -15.56
CA ARG A 240 8.13 -11.69 -14.46
C ARG A 240 8.43 -10.66 -13.38
N GLU A 241 9.70 -10.51 -12.96
CA GLU A 241 10.09 -9.52 -11.95
C GLU A 241 9.87 -8.08 -12.45
N GLU A 242 10.26 -7.78 -13.70
CA GLU A 242 10.03 -6.45 -14.29
C GLU A 242 8.53 -6.10 -14.37
N GLN A 243 7.70 -7.05 -14.80
CA GLN A 243 6.25 -6.82 -14.91
C GLN A 243 5.56 -6.81 -13.53
N LYS A 244 6.07 -7.56 -12.56
CA LYS A 244 5.64 -7.47 -11.17
C LYS A 244 5.92 -6.08 -10.58
N ASP A 245 7.14 -5.58 -10.72
CA ASP A 245 7.54 -4.25 -10.22
C ASP A 245 6.67 -3.15 -10.87
N LEU A 246 6.42 -3.25 -12.18
CA LEU A 246 5.51 -2.35 -12.89
C LEU A 246 4.07 -2.45 -12.34
N THR A 247 3.56 -3.66 -12.15
CA THR A 247 2.21 -3.90 -11.63
C THR A 247 2.05 -3.31 -10.23
N CYS A 248 3.01 -3.52 -9.34
CA CYS A 248 3.01 -2.93 -8.01
C CYS A 248 2.99 -1.39 -8.08
N GLY A 249 3.84 -0.78 -8.90
CA GLY A 249 3.86 0.66 -9.10
C GLY A 249 2.56 1.23 -9.66
N LEU A 250 1.91 0.51 -10.58
CA LEU A 250 0.58 0.89 -11.11
C LEU A 250 -0.52 0.78 -10.06
N LEU A 251 -0.52 -0.29 -9.24
CA LEU A 251 -1.51 -0.48 -8.19
C LEU A 251 -1.47 0.63 -7.16
N ILE A 252 -0.28 0.98 -6.64
CA ILE A 252 -0.16 2.05 -5.65
C ILE A 252 -0.50 3.41 -6.27
N LYS A 253 -0.08 3.68 -7.50
CA LYS A 253 -0.42 4.91 -8.23
C LYS A 253 -1.93 5.05 -8.44
N CYS A 254 -2.61 3.97 -8.82
CA CYS A 254 -4.07 3.97 -8.94
C CYS A 254 -4.75 4.21 -7.57
N ALA A 255 -4.24 3.59 -6.52
CA ALA A 255 -4.76 3.77 -5.17
C ALA A 255 -4.62 5.20 -4.68
N ASP A 256 -3.48 5.84 -4.95
CA ASP A 256 -3.17 7.21 -4.56
C ASP A 256 -4.11 8.25 -5.20
N ILE A 257 -4.48 8.06 -6.47
CA ILE A 257 -5.34 9.02 -7.20
C ILE A 257 -6.83 8.69 -7.17
N CYS A 258 -7.23 7.46 -6.83
CA CYS A 258 -8.63 7.03 -6.95
C CYS A 258 -9.57 7.64 -5.88
N ASN A 259 -9.07 8.02 -4.72
CA ASN A 259 -9.85 8.60 -3.64
C ASN A 259 -10.43 9.98 -4.00
N VAL A 260 -9.75 10.76 -4.84
CA VAL A 260 -10.24 12.05 -5.36
C VAL A 260 -11.55 11.86 -6.12
N VAL A 261 -11.72 10.75 -6.82
CA VAL A 261 -12.94 10.42 -7.57
C VAL A 261 -14.09 10.03 -6.63
N SER A 262 -13.81 9.40 -5.50
CA SER A 262 -14.82 9.01 -4.50
C SER A 262 -15.47 10.24 -3.84
N ILE A 263 -14.70 11.28 -3.54
CA ILE A 263 -15.20 12.54 -2.99
C ILE A 263 -16.17 13.22 -3.97
N SER A 264 -15.87 13.21 -5.27
CA SER A 264 -16.74 13.80 -6.29
C SER A 264 -18.12 13.12 -6.39
N ARG A 265 -18.23 11.82 -6.12
CA ARG A 265 -19.52 11.09 -6.11
C ARG A 265 -20.41 11.46 -4.94
N HIS A 266 -19.85 11.82 -3.79
CA HIS A 266 -20.64 12.27 -2.64
C HIS A 266 -21.31 13.63 -2.90
N TYR A 267 -20.63 14.53 -3.62
CA TYR A 267 -21.19 15.84 -3.96
C TYR A 267 -22.26 15.79 -5.07
N THR A 268 -22.27 14.77 -5.93
CA THR A 268 -23.28 14.60 -6.99
C THR A 268 -24.57 13.93 -6.50
N SER A 269 -24.56 13.25 -5.36
CA SER A 269 -25.76 12.64 -4.76
C SER A 269 -26.56 13.59 -3.84
N LEU A 270 -26.06 14.81 -3.62
CA LEU A 270 -26.71 15.85 -2.78
C LEU A 270 -27.33 16.99 -3.62
N ARG A 271 -27.53 16.79 -4.95
CA ARG A 271 -28.28 17.73 -5.80
C ARG A 271 -29.56 17.10 -6.30
#